data_70ce46034b6aff815ed09c4126d880b4
#
_entry.id   70ce46034b6aff815ed09c4126d880b4
#
_cell.length_a   1.000
_cell.length_b   1.000
_cell.length_c   1.000
_cell.angle_alpha   90.00
_cell.angle_beta   90.00
_cell.angle_gamma   90.00
#
_symmetry.space_group_name_H-M   'P 1'
#
loop_
_entity.id
_entity.type
_entity.pdbx_description
1 polymer ?
#
loop_
_entity_poly.entity_id
_entity_poly.type
_entity_poly.pdbx_seq_one_letter_code
_entity_poly.pdbx_strand_id
1 'polypeptide(L)'
;MLKYFSVKNFKQFKNVEIDFSDVRDYKFSEKCIKNKLIKNAVIYGKNASGKTNFGIAVMDIINHLVDKEKNLSFYDYYLNADNNQEPAEFKYKFLLDNDDIVYEYKKTNWNVLVEEKLCINNNIVFDYDFKSQVFIHSKFENFDFDKLNWEFKTQEMSVLRYIANNTELENNSVIKKLIIFVSNMLWFGRTDRGSNYTGFTPPGGFGGNYDMLNYIIENDLVEELQQFFQTNGVDKKLTVQTNPDGGKALYFVHKQLLPFKTASSGTVALLLLFFWYKQCKNMSLIIIDEFDAFYHYELAEKIVKLLIEKVDAQVILTSHNTNLLTNRIMRPDCYFILTKNRLCSFSKATQRELREGHNLEKLYVSGEFGE
;
A
#
# COMPACT_ATOMS: atom_id res chain seq x y z
N MET A 1 -3.24 -9.50 -7.66
CA MET A 1 -3.81 -8.38 -6.86
C MET A 1 -4.20 -8.89 -5.48
N LEU A 2 -4.14 -8.03 -4.46
CA LEU A 2 -4.75 -8.32 -3.15
C LEU A 2 -6.28 -8.35 -3.32
N LYS A 3 -6.89 -9.47 -2.95
CA LYS A 3 -8.34 -9.74 -3.08
C LYS A 3 -9.09 -9.45 -1.77
N TYR A 4 -8.45 -9.78 -0.64
CA TYR A 4 -9.01 -9.58 0.70
C TYR A 4 -7.90 -9.38 1.71
N PHE A 5 -8.14 -8.58 2.71
CA PHE A 5 -7.29 -8.41 3.86
C PHE A 5 -8.12 -8.30 5.13
N SER A 6 -7.67 -8.95 6.20
CA SER A 6 -8.20 -8.69 7.53
C SER A 6 -7.09 -8.71 8.57
N VAL A 7 -7.29 -7.92 9.62
CA VAL A 7 -6.43 -7.89 10.79
C VAL A 7 -7.26 -7.84 12.06
N LYS A 8 -6.88 -8.65 13.06
CA LYS A 8 -7.46 -8.64 14.40
C LYS A 8 -6.38 -8.31 15.41
N ASN A 9 -6.78 -7.69 16.50
CA ASN A 9 -5.95 -7.42 17.66
C ASN A 9 -4.64 -6.67 17.36
N PHE A 10 -4.69 -5.71 16.43
CA PHE A 10 -3.54 -4.91 16.01
C PHE A 10 -3.77 -3.43 16.29
N LYS A 11 -2.90 -2.79 17.08
CA LYS A 11 -3.02 -1.38 17.47
C LYS A 11 -4.44 -1.07 17.98
N GLN A 12 -5.17 -0.09 17.38
CA GLN A 12 -6.55 0.20 17.78
C GLN A 12 -7.59 -0.78 17.21
N PHE A 13 -7.22 -1.68 16.29
CA PHE A 13 -8.17 -2.57 15.65
C PHE A 13 -8.44 -3.83 16.46
N LYS A 14 -9.70 -4.01 16.87
CA LYS A 14 -10.18 -5.30 17.39
C LYS A 14 -10.38 -6.29 16.26
N ASN A 15 -11.02 -5.85 15.18
CA ASN A 15 -11.16 -6.60 13.93
C ASN A 15 -11.52 -5.62 12.81
N VAL A 16 -10.73 -5.62 11.74
CA VAL A 16 -10.99 -4.83 10.53
C VAL A 16 -10.70 -5.69 9.31
N GLU A 17 -11.59 -5.61 8.32
CA GLU A 17 -11.44 -6.34 7.06
C GLU A 17 -11.81 -5.47 5.85
N ILE A 18 -11.22 -5.76 4.71
CA ILE A 18 -11.56 -5.19 3.41
C ILE A 18 -11.62 -6.28 2.35
N ASP A 19 -12.68 -6.26 1.54
CA ASP A 19 -12.87 -7.19 0.43
C ASP A 19 -12.88 -6.42 -0.89
N PHE A 20 -11.81 -6.56 -1.67
CA PHE A 20 -11.67 -5.96 -2.99
C PHE A 20 -12.37 -6.76 -4.10
N SER A 21 -12.91 -7.94 -3.79
CA SER A 21 -13.70 -8.73 -4.74
C SER A 21 -15.20 -8.42 -4.70
N ASP A 22 -15.65 -7.60 -3.75
CA ASP A 22 -17.04 -7.16 -3.65
C ASP A 22 -17.33 -6.03 -4.65
N VAL A 23 -17.33 -6.40 -5.92
CA VAL A 23 -17.56 -5.50 -7.06
C VAL A 23 -19.04 -5.55 -7.46
N ARG A 24 -19.69 -4.38 -7.45
CA ARG A 24 -21.10 -4.24 -7.87
C ARG A 24 -21.21 -4.06 -9.39
N ASP A 25 -22.41 -4.26 -9.94
CA ASP A 25 -22.65 -4.17 -11.37
C ASP A 25 -22.90 -2.71 -11.86
N TYR A 26 -22.02 -1.79 -11.44
CA TYR A 26 -22.03 -0.41 -11.93
C TYR A 26 -21.41 -0.34 -13.33
N LYS A 27 -22.04 0.44 -14.25
CA LYS A 27 -21.59 0.62 -15.64
C LYS A 27 -20.88 1.96 -15.87
N PHE A 28 -20.38 2.59 -14.82
CA PHE A 28 -19.61 3.83 -14.88
C PHE A 28 -18.30 3.69 -14.09
N SER A 29 -17.33 4.53 -14.41
CA SER A 29 -16.00 4.54 -13.79
C SER A 29 -15.35 3.13 -13.70
N GLU A 30 -15.51 2.32 -14.74
CA GLU A 30 -15.10 0.90 -14.78
C GLU A 30 -13.58 0.71 -14.70
N LYS A 31 -12.79 1.75 -15.06
CA LYS A 31 -11.32 1.72 -14.99
C LYS A 31 -10.77 1.48 -13.58
N CYS A 32 -11.59 1.69 -12.54
CA CYS A 32 -11.22 1.40 -11.14
C CYS A 32 -11.23 -0.10 -10.83
N ILE A 33 -11.74 -0.93 -11.76
CA ILE A 33 -11.85 -2.38 -11.61
C ILE A 33 -10.91 -3.06 -12.61
N LYS A 34 -10.22 -4.11 -12.15
CA LYS A 34 -9.37 -4.97 -12.97
C LYS A 34 -9.56 -6.44 -12.54
N ASN A 35 -9.82 -7.34 -13.48
CA ASN A 35 -10.02 -8.77 -13.19
C ASN A 35 -11.12 -9.04 -12.13
N LYS A 36 -12.21 -8.28 -12.16
CA LYS A 36 -13.30 -8.31 -11.17
C LYS A 36 -12.85 -8.00 -9.74
N LEU A 37 -11.75 -7.30 -9.58
CA LEU A 37 -11.25 -6.79 -8.31
C LEU A 37 -11.17 -5.27 -8.33
N ILE A 38 -11.38 -4.64 -7.19
CA ILE A 38 -11.18 -3.19 -7.03
C ILE A 38 -9.68 -2.91 -7.14
N LYS A 39 -9.28 -2.25 -8.24
CA LYS A 39 -7.90 -1.84 -8.50
C LYS A 39 -7.57 -0.54 -7.77
N ASN A 40 -8.52 0.40 -7.74
CA ASN A 40 -8.33 1.70 -7.10
C ASN A 40 -9.38 1.89 -6.00
N ALA A 41 -8.95 2.19 -4.79
CA ALA A 41 -9.81 2.43 -3.64
C ALA A 41 -9.42 3.72 -2.91
N VAL A 42 -10.42 4.42 -2.34
CA VAL A 42 -10.18 5.52 -1.39
C VAL A 42 -10.84 5.18 -0.06
N ILE A 43 -10.08 5.27 1.02
CA ILE A 43 -10.54 5.03 2.38
C ILE A 43 -10.73 6.38 3.08
N TYR A 44 -11.96 6.67 3.42
CA TYR A 44 -12.37 7.81 4.24
C TYR A 44 -12.49 7.42 5.71
N GLY A 45 -12.41 8.40 6.57
CA GLY A 45 -12.64 8.22 8.00
C GLY A 45 -12.19 9.47 8.76
N LYS A 46 -12.75 9.69 9.94
CA LYS A 46 -12.39 10.81 10.83
C LYS A 46 -10.92 10.77 11.21
N ASN A 47 -10.40 11.88 11.73
CA ASN A 47 -9.07 11.89 12.33
C ASN A 47 -9.02 10.82 13.44
N ALA A 48 -7.87 10.18 13.57
CA ALA A 48 -7.66 9.07 14.51
C ALA A 48 -8.56 7.82 14.29
N SER A 49 -9.24 7.68 13.14
CA SER A 49 -9.97 6.44 12.80
C SER A 49 -9.04 5.25 12.51
N GLY A 50 -7.75 5.52 12.24
CA GLY A 50 -6.74 4.49 12.02
C GLY A 50 -6.35 4.26 10.56
N LYS A 51 -6.59 5.20 9.66
CA LYS A 51 -6.23 5.06 8.24
C LYS A 51 -4.76 4.71 8.03
N THR A 52 -3.86 5.43 8.70
CA THR A 52 -2.42 5.14 8.70
C THR A 52 -2.13 3.74 9.25
N ASN A 53 -2.73 3.38 10.39
CA ASN A 53 -2.52 2.06 11.00
C ASN A 53 -3.08 0.91 10.15
N PHE A 54 -4.14 1.17 9.36
CA PHE A 54 -4.63 0.21 8.36
C PHE A 54 -3.59 -0.03 7.27
N GLY A 55 -3.01 1.02 6.72
CA GLY A 55 -1.91 0.91 5.75
C GLY A 55 -0.72 0.13 6.30
N ILE A 56 -0.28 0.44 7.54
CA ILE A 56 0.80 -0.27 8.22
C ILE A 56 0.43 -1.76 8.44
N ALA A 57 -0.82 -2.07 8.79
CA ALA A 57 -1.29 -3.45 8.94
C ALA A 57 -1.22 -4.23 7.62
N VAL A 58 -1.64 -3.62 6.50
CA VAL A 58 -1.53 -4.26 5.18
C VAL A 58 -0.07 -4.52 4.80
N MET A 59 0.86 -3.66 5.24
CA MET A 59 2.29 -3.79 4.95
C MET A 59 3.03 -4.71 5.94
N ASP A 60 2.40 -5.19 7.01
CA ASP A 60 3.07 -6.04 8.01
C ASP A 60 3.69 -7.31 7.41
N ILE A 61 3.09 -7.88 6.38
CA ILE A 61 3.57 -9.05 5.64
C ILE A 61 5.02 -8.88 5.14
N ILE A 62 5.44 -7.67 4.82
CA ILE A 62 6.81 -7.38 4.35
C ILE A 62 7.85 -7.68 5.43
N ASN A 63 7.50 -7.47 6.69
CA ASN A 63 8.44 -7.58 7.80
C ASN A 63 9.07 -8.96 7.95
N HIS A 64 8.36 -10.02 7.57
CA HIS A 64 8.85 -11.37 7.75
C HIS A 64 9.05 -12.12 6.42
N LEU A 65 8.45 -11.66 5.32
CA LEU A 65 8.65 -12.30 4.02
C LEU A 65 9.82 -11.72 3.22
N VAL A 66 10.16 -10.45 3.45
CA VAL A 66 11.16 -9.75 2.63
C VAL A 66 12.25 -9.13 3.49
N ASP A 67 13.48 -9.15 2.97
CA ASP A 67 14.63 -8.54 3.64
C ASP A 67 14.77 -7.08 3.21
N LYS A 68 14.05 -6.19 3.89
CA LYS A 68 14.07 -4.76 3.62
C LYS A 68 14.24 -3.96 4.90
N GLU A 69 14.75 -2.74 4.76
CA GLU A 69 14.80 -1.80 5.88
C GLU A 69 13.39 -1.54 6.41
N LYS A 70 13.28 -1.51 7.74
CA LYS A 70 12.04 -1.38 8.47
C LYS A 70 12.06 -0.12 9.30
N ASN A 71 11.02 0.67 9.21
CA ASN A 71 10.81 1.74 10.17
C ASN A 71 10.14 1.16 11.42
N LEU A 72 10.95 0.80 12.42
CA LEU A 72 10.49 0.13 13.65
C LEU A 72 9.47 0.96 14.43
N SER A 73 9.52 2.30 14.33
CA SER A 73 8.55 3.16 15.01
C SER A 73 7.10 2.94 14.57
N PHE A 74 6.89 2.37 13.37
CA PHE A 74 5.56 2.00 12.93
C PHE A 74 4.96 0.83 13.73
N TYR A 75 5.78 0.06 14.39
CA TYR A 75 5.37 -1.15 15.11
C TYR A 75 5.40 -1.02 16.63
N ASP A 76 5.65 0.19 17.15
CA ASP A 76 5.45 0.50 18.55
C ASP A 76 3.98 0.24 18.94
N TYR A 77 3.78 -0.34 20.12
CA TYR A 77 2.45 -0.75 20.60
C TYR A 77 1.71 -1.63 19.58
N TYR A 78 2.34 -2.74 19.20
CA TYR A 78 1.91 -3.64 18.14
C TYR A 78 0.52 -4.24 18.37
N LEU A 79 0.29 -4.79 19.57
CA LEU A 79 -0.99 -5.40 19.95
C LEU A 79 -2.01 -4.34 20.39
N ASN A 80 -3.29 -4.71 20.34
CA ASN A 80 -4.35 -3.86 20.85
C ASN A 80 -4.24 -3.71 22.37
N ALA A 81 -4.30 -2.46 22.86
CA ALA A 81 -4.12 -2.17 24.28
C ALA A 81 -5.23 -2.78 25.17
N ASP A 82 -6.42 -3.03 24.62
CA ASP A 82 -7.54 -3.67 25.33
C ASP A 82 -7.37 -5.20 25.42
N ASN A 83 -6.48 -5.81 24.60
CA ASN A 83 -6.27 -7.27 24.55
C ASN A 83 -4.82 -7.60 24.16
N ASN A 84 -3.88 -7.30 25.04
CA ASN A 84 -2.44 -7.53 24.79
C ASN A 84 -1.97 -8.96 25.13
N GLN A 85 -2.87 -9.85 25.54
CA GLN A 85 -2.55 -11.25 25.85
C GLN A 85 -2.69 -12.16 24.62
N GLU A 86 -3.52 -11.77 23.67
CA GLU A 86 -3.75 -12.53 22.44
C GLU A 86 -2.85 -12.02 21.30
N PRO A 87 -2.41 -12.88 20.38
CA PRO A 87 -1.64 -12.44 19.23
C PRO A 87 -2.49 -11.60 18.27
N ALA A 88 -1.84 -10.77 17.48
CA ALA A 88 -2.46 -10.17 16.32
C ALA A 88 -2.59 -11.22 15.21
N GLU A 89 -3.77 -11.28 14.55
CA GLU A 89 -4.05 -12.20 13.46
C GLU A 89 -4.12 -11.44 12.15
N PHE A 90 -3.42 -11.92 11.13
CA PHE A 90 -3.42 -11.35 9.79
C PHE A 90 -3.87 -12.40 8.77
N LYS A 91 -4.73 -11.98 7.85
CA LYS A 91 -5.18 -12.81 6.74
C LYS A 91 -5.17 -12.03 5.45
N TYR A 92 -4.49 -12.57 4.46
CA TYR A 92 -4.44 -12.05 3.10
C TYR A 92 -5.01 -13.07 2.15
N LYS A 93 -5.81 -12.61 1.17
CA LYS A 93 -6.12 -13.40 -0.02
C LYS A 93 -5.63 -12.65 -1.24
N PHE A 94 -4.89 -13.34 -2.08
CA PHE A 94 -4.38 -12.80 -3.34
C PHE A 94 -4.96 -13.58 -4.52
N LEU A 95 -5.17 -12.88 -5.62
CA LEU A 95 -5.35 -13.48 -6.93
C LEU A 95 -4.12 -13.12 -7.77
N LEU A 96 -3.25 -14.09 -8.03
CA LEU A 96 -2.06 -13.93 -8.85
C LEU A 96 -2.19 -14.83 -10.08
N ASP A 97 -2.29 -14.22 -11.25
CA ASP A 97 -2.72 -14.87 -12.49
C ASP A 97 -4.09 -15.55 -12.29
N ASN A 98 -4.14 -16.87 -12.19
CA ASN A 98 -5.34 -17.66 -11.95
C ASN A 98 -5.32 -18.38 -10.58
N ASP A 99 -4.30 -18.12 -9.74
CA ASP A 99 -4.14 -18.79 -8.46
C ASP A 99 -4.77 -17.97 -7.33
N ASP A 100 -5.70 -18.59 -6.59
CA ASP A 100 -6.24 -18.06 -5.34
C ASP A 100 -5.31 -18.47 -4.19
N ILE A 101 -4.68 -17.50 -3.55
CA ILE A 101 -3.72 -17.68 -2.46
C ILE A 101 -4.31 -17.14 -1.18
N VAL A 102 -4.32 -17.93 -0.11
CA VAL A 102 -4.66 -17.50 1.24
C VAL A 102 -3.43 -17.66 2.12
N TYR A 103 -2.95 -16.54 2.65
CA TYR A 103 -1.82 -16.51 3.56
C TYR A 103 -2.25 -15.91 4.89
N GLU A 104 -2.04 -16.65 5.96
CA GLU A 104 -2.47 -16.31 7.31
C GLU A 104 -1.29 -16.47 8.28
N TYR A 105 -1.19 -15.57 9.23
CA TYR A 105 -0.21 -15.69 10.31
C TYR A 105 -0.69 -14.98 11.57
N LYS A 106 -0.09 -15.36 12.71
CA LYS A 106 -0.28 -14.71 14.01
C LYS A 106 1.05 -14.24 14.56
N LYS A 107 1.03 -13.09 15.22
CA LYS A 107 2.21 -12.47 15.83
C LYS A 107 1.89 -11.91 17.21
N THR A 108 2.84 -12.03 18.14
CA THR A 108 2.81 -11.34 19.43
C THR A 108 3.58 -10.03 19.41
N ASN A 109 4.45 -9.84 18.44
CA ASN A 109 5.20 -8.60 18.18
C ASN A 109 5.53 -8.54 16.67
N TRP A 110 6.07 -7.42 16.19
CA TRP A 110 6.37 -7.20 14.76
C TRP A 110 7.26 -8.29 14.13
N ASN A 111 8.11 -8.96 14.91
CA ASN A 111 9.02 -10.01 14.45
C ASN A 111 8.79 -11.40 15.08
N VAL A 112 7.79 -11.56 15.95
CA VAL A 112 7.56 -12.82 16.67
C VAL A 112 6.33 -13.53 16.14
N LEU A 113 6.53 -14.54 15.29
CA LEU A 113 5.49 -15.39 14.72
C LEU A 113 5.03 -16.45 15.73
N VAL A 114 3.74 -16.73 15.75
CA VAL A 114 3.09 -17.77 16.57
C VAL A 114 2.57 -18.89 15.69
N GLU A 115 1.94 -18.56 14.61
CA GLU A 115 1.41 -19.50 13.61
C GLU A 115 1.61 -18.92 12.23
N GLU A 116 1.78 -19.78 11.22
CA GLU A 116 1.88 -19.40 9.82
C GLU A 116 1.26 -20.46 8.92
N LYS A 117 0.41 -20.04 7.98
CA LYS A 117 -0.33 -20.94 7.11
C LYS A 117 -0.42 -20.40 5.69
N LEU A 118 -0.20 -21.29 4.73
CA LEU A 118 -0.38 -21.00 3.30
C LEU A 118 -1.33 -22.01 2.67
N CYS A 119 -2.36 -21.50 1.99
CA CYS A 119 -3.24 -22.31 1.14
C CYS A 119 -3.20 -21.75 -0.29
N ILE A 120 -3.16 -22.61 -1.28
CA ILE A 120 -3.20 -22.27 -2.71
C ILE A 120 -4.28 -23.11 -3.36
N ASN A 121 -5.21 -22.46 -4.05
CA ASN A 121 -6.35 -23.10 -4.73
C ASN A 121 -7.11 -24.07 -3.80
N ASN A 122 -7.38 -23.62 -2.57
CA ASN A 122 -8.03 -24.36 -1.47
C ASN A 122 -7.24 -25.57 -0.90
N ASN A 123 -6.03 -25.82 -1.38
CA ASN A 123 -5.17 -26.84 -0.81
C ASN A 123 -4.21 -26.22 0.22
N ILE A 124 -4.07 -26.84 1.39
CA ILE A 124 -3.09 -26.46 2.39
C ILE A 124 -1.71 -26.82 1.84
N VAL A 125 -0.86 -25.82 1.62
CA VAL A 125 0.55 -26.01 1.28
C VAL A 125 1.33 -26.33 2.55
N PHE A 126 1.16 -25.48 3.56
CA PHE A 126 1.67 -25.74 4.91
C PHE A 126 0.82 -25.03 5.98
N ASP A 127 0.91 -25.56 7.21
CA ASP A 127 0.37 -25.00 8.44
C ASP A 127 1.38 -25.27 9.55
N TYR A 128 1.93 -24.22 10.16
CA TYR A 128 3.03 -24.31 11.13
C TYR A 128 2.69 -23.58 12.42
N ASP A 129 2.80 -24.28 13.54
CA ASP A 129 2.72 -23.71 14.88
C ASP A 129 4.13 -23.62 15.50
N PHE A 130 4.59 -22.40 15.72
CA PHE A 130 5.96 -22.13 16.22
C PHE A 130 6.15 -22.54 17.69
N LYS A 131 5.08 -22.63 18.47
CA LYS A 131 5.17 -22.99 19.89
C LYS A 131 5.30 -24.51 20.07
N SER A 132 4.49 -25.27 19.39
CA SER A 132 4.53 -26.74 19.42
C SER A 132 5.50 -27.34 18.41
N GLN A 133 6.00 -26.54 17.46
CA GLN A 133 6.82 -26.94 16.31
C GLN A 133 6.16 -28.02 15.45
N VAL A 134 4.82 -28.00 15.40
CA VAL A 134 4.06 -28.90 14.55
C VAL A 134 3.97 -28.33 13.14
N PHE A 135 4.43 -29.12 12.17
CA PHE A 135 4.41 -28.80 10.75
C PHE A 135 3.50 -29.76 10.00
N ILE A 136 2.41 -29.24 9.45
CA ILE A 136 1.49 -29.97 8.59
C ILE A 136 1.71 -29.44 7.18
N HIS A 137 1.96 -30.31 6.21
CA HIS A 137 2.17 -29.93 4.81
C HIS A 137 1.57 -30.95 3.84
N SER A 138 1.37 -30.52 2.61
CA SER A 138 1.00 -31.40 1.49
C SER A 138 2.00 -31.24 0.34
N LYS A 139 2.01 -32.19 -0.57
CA LYS A 139 2.80 -32.05 -1.79
C LYS A 139 2.35 -30.80 -2.56
N PHE A 140 3.29 -29.97 -2.89
CA PHE A 140 3.04 -28.75 -3.63
C PHE A 140 4.16 -28.49 -4.66
N GLU A 141 3.80 -28.31 -5.93
CA GLU A 141 4.75 -28.19 -7.04
C GLU A 141 5.79 -29.33 -6.99
N ASN A 142 7.07 -29.02 -7.19
CA ASN A 142 8.19 -29.98 -7.10
C ASN A 142 8.90 -29.94 -5.75
N PHE A 143 8.22 -29.41 -4.69
CA PHE A 143 8.81 -29.29 -3.37
C PHE A 143 8.84 -30.60 -2.61
N ASP A 144 10.00 -30.91 -2.09
CA ASP A 144 10.24 -32.00 -1.15
C ASP A 144 10.47 -31.39 0.25
N PHE A 145 9.38 -31.18 0.96
CA PHE A 145 9.41 -30.60 2.31
C PHE A 145 10.18 -31.47 3.30
N ASP A 146 10.29 -32.77 3.07
CA ASP A 146 10.98 -33.72 3.95
C ASP A 146 12.52 -33.54 3.92
N LYS A 147 13.04 -32.80 2.93
CA LYS A 147 14.47 -32.48 2.86
C LYS A 147 14.89 -31.26 3.67
N LEU A 148 13.92 -30.50 4.19
CA LEU A 148 14.19 -29.28 4.95
C LEU A 148 14.10 -29.56 6.46
N ASN A 149 14.85 -28.80 7.24
CA ASN A 149 14.77 -28.86 8.70
C ASN A 149 13.74 -27.86 9.21
N TRP A 150 12.72 -28.34 9.90
CA TRP A 150 11.60 -27.56 10.43
C TRP A 150 11.73 -27.20 11.91
N GLU A 151 12.88 -27.48 12.55
CA GLU A 151 13.17 -27.05 13.90
C GLU A 151 13.69 -25.61 13.92
N PHE A 152 12.79 -24.65 14.03
CA PHE A 152 13.18 -23.26 14.14
C PHE A 152 13.64 -22.92 15.57
N LYS A 153 14.87 -22.39 15.69
CA LYS A 153 15.41 -21.94 16.97
C LYS A 153 14.80 -20.62 17.46
N THR A 154 14.22 -19.84 16.57
CA THR A 154 13.60 -18.55 16.85
C THR A 154 12.26 -18.44 16.13
N GLN A 155 11.36 -17.64 16.68
CA GLN A 155 10.05 -17.36 16.07
C GLN A 155 10.10 -16.15 15.10
N GLU A 156 11.29 -15.75 14.67
CA GLU A 156 11.48 -14.57 13.81
C GLU A 156 11.55 -14.92 12.33
N MET A 157 11.78 -16.18 12.00
CA MET A 157 11.87 -16.65 10.62
C MET A 157 10.56 -17.21 10.13
N SER A 158 10.01 -16.64 9.09
CA SER A 158 8.82 -17.15 8.39
C SER A 158 9.13 -18.47 7.68
N VAL A 159 8.21 -19.44 7.80
CA VAL A 159 8.25 -20.71 7.06
C VAL A 159 8.26 -20.47 5.56
N LEU A 160 7.40 -19.58 5.06
CA LEU A 160 7.31 -19.25 3.63
C LEU A 160 8.63 -18.65 3.12
N ARG A 161 9.23 -17.74 3.89
CA ARG A 161 10.53 -17.16 3.57
C ARG A 161 11.65 -18.23 3.61
N TYR A 162 11.60 -19.12 4.59
CA TYR A 162 12.56 -20.22 4.71
C TYR A 162 12.48 -21.15 3.49
N ILE A 163 11.29 -21.55 3.06
CA ILE A 163 11.05 -22.30 1.82
C ILE A 163 11.65 -21.55 0.64
N ALA A 164 11.30 -20.28 0.47
CA ALA A 164 11.76 -19.49 -0.67
C ALA A 164 13.29 -19.34 -0.76
N ASN A 165 13.98 -19.32 0.37
CA ASN A 165 15.43 -19.14 0.42
C ASN A 165 16.23 -20.47 0.34
N ASN A 166 15.61 -21.60 0.67
CA ASN A 166 16.28 -22.90 0.74
C ASN A 166 15.82 -23.89 -0.34
N THR A 167 14.99 -23.44 -1.27
CA THR A 167 14.53 -24.25 -2.39
C THR A 167 14.71 -23.51 -3.71
N GLU A 168 14.95 -24.24 -4.78
CA GLU A 168 15.06 -23.68 -6.12
C GLU A 168 13.65 -23.50 -6.69
N LEU A 169 13.11 -22.27 -6.60
CA LEU A 169 11.79 -21.92 -7.11
C LEU A 169 11.82 -21.73 -8.63
N GLU A 170 11.01 -22.46 -9.36
CA GLU A 170 10.80 -22.23 -10.78
C GLU A 170 10.23 -20.81 -11.03
N ASN A 171 10.43 -20.27 -12.24
CA ASN A 171 9.96 -18.91 -12.55
C ASN A 171 8.44 -18.77 -12.54
N ASN A 172 7.70 -19.84 -12.77
CA ASN A 172 6.24 -19.90 -12.73
C ASN A 172 5.68 -20.30 -11.36
N SER A 173 6.54 -20.63 -10.39
CA SER A 173 6.10 -20.99 -9.02
C SER A 173 5.19 -19.92 -8.40
N VAL A 174 4.08 -20.36 -7.84
CA VAL A 174 3.12 -19.48 -7.18
C VAL A 174 3.72 -18.82 -5.93
N ILE A 175 4.58 -19.53 -5.19
CA ILE A 175 5.32 -18.99 -4.05
C ILE A 175 6.25 -17.84 -4.51
N LYS A 176 7.00 -18.05 -5.60
CA LYS A 176 7.87 -17.01 -6.16
C LYS A 176 7.06 -15.76 -6.56
N LYS A 177 5.93 -15.95 -7.23
CA LYS A 177 5.02 -14.84 -7.60
C LYS A 177 4.51 -14.09 -6.37
N LEU A 178 4.15 -14.81 -5.30
CA LEU A 178 3.70 -14.19 -4.04
C LEU A 178 4.81 -13.35 -3.40
N ILE A 179 6.03 -13.88 -3.30
CA ILE A 179 7.18 -13.16 -2.76
C ILE A 179 7.49 -11.91 -3.60
N ILE A 180 7.47 -12.02 -4.93
CA ILE A 180 7.66 -10.88 -5.85
C ILE A 180 6.54 -9.85 -5.64
N PHE A 181 5.29 -10.29 -5.54
CA PHE A 181 4.16 -9.39 -5.27
C PHE A 181 4.39 -8.60 -3.98
N VAL A 182 4.70 -9.29 -2.87
CA VAL A 182 4.95 -8.67 -1.56
C VAL A 182 6.17 -7.75 -1.60
N SER A 183 7.25 -8.15 -2.28
CA SER A 183 8.47 -7.33 -2.43
C SER A 183 8.22 -6.01 -3.17
N ASN A 184 7.19 -5.97 -4.00
CA ASN A 184 6.82 -4.82 -4.81
C ASN A 184 5.63 -4.02 -4.25
N MET A 185 5.21 -4.30 -3.01
CA MET A 185 4.24 -3.47 -2.30
C MET A 185 4.93 -2.21 -1.76
N LEU A 186 4.23 -1.08 -1.80
CA LEU A 186 4.70 0.21 -1.28
C LEU A 186 3.60 0.88 -0.45
N TRP A 187 3.96 1.36 0.71
CA TRP A 187 3.23 2.38 1.45
C TRP A 187 4.09 3.63 1.58
N PHE A 188 3.52 4.77 1.31
CA PHE A 188 4.15 6.04 1.63
C PHE A 188 3.13 7.10 2.06
N GLY A 189 3.61 8.01 2.88
CA GLY A 189 2.86 9.16 3.35
C GLY A 189 3.78 10.31 3.67
N ARG A 190 3.24 11.51 3.72
CA ARG A 190 3.97 12.68 4.14
C ARG A 190 3.43 13.14 5.49
N THR A 191 4.33 13.31 6.44
CA THR A 191 4.06 13.89 7.76
C THR A 191 4.81 15.21 7.90
N ASP A 192 4.48 15.99 8.93
CA ASP A 192 5.21 17.23 9.28
C ASP A 192 6.70 16.98 9.53
N ARG A 193 7.09 15.74 9.84
CA ARG A 193 8.48 15.33 10.10
C ARG A 193 9.21 14.85 8.85
N GLY A 194 8.57 14.87 7.67
CA GLY A 194 9.12 14.43 6.39
C GLY A 194 8.30 13.35 5.70
N SER A 195 8.85 12.79 4.65
CA SER A 195 8.23 11.69 3.91
C SER A 195 8.63 10.36 4.54
N ASN A 196 7.64 9.53 4.86
CA ASN A 196 7.85 8.18 5.35
C ASN A 196 7.42 7.18 4.27
N TYR A 197 8.11 6.07 4.17
CA TYR A 197 7.73 4.96 3.28
C TYR A 197 8.14 3.62 3.90
N THR A 198 7.53 2.54 3.41
CA THR A 198 7.91 1.17 3.71
C THR A 198 7.58 0.27 2.51
N GLY A 199 8.39 -0.75 2.30
CA GLY A 199 8.19 -1.73 1.23
C GLY A 199 9.14 -1.57 0.07
N PHE A 200 8.62 -1.37 -1.15
CA PHE A 200 9.41 -1.29 -2.37
C PHE A 200 10.58 -0.30 -2.23
N THR A 201 11.76 -0.75 -2.59
CA THR A 201 12.98 0.07 -2.60
C THR A 201 13.45 0.19 -4.04
N PRO A 202 13.60 1.42 -4.59
CA PRO A 202 14.10 1.62 -5.94
C PRO A 202 15.51 1.04 -6.12
N PRO A 203 15.91 0.68 -7.35
CA PRO A 203 17.31 0.35 -7.65
C PRO A 203 18.24 1.48 -7.20
N GLY A 204 19.32 1.14 -6.49
CA GLY A 204 20.27 2.10 -5.91
C GLY A 204 20.00 2.49 -4.47
N GLY A 205 18.90 1.98 -3.87
CA GLY A 205 18.52 2.29 -2.49
C GLY A 205 17.71 3.58 -2.37
N PHE A 206 17.34 3.94 -1.15
CA PHE A 206 16.65 5.19 -0.83
C PHE A 206 17.14 5.70 0.53
N GLY A 207 17.98 6.71 0.54
CA GLY A 207 18.63 7.30 1.72
C GLY A 207 18.16 8.72 2.04
N GLY A 208 16.84 8.99 1.99
CA GLY A 208 16.25 10.27 2.38
C GLY A 208 15.99 11.25 1.23
N ASN A 209 15.75 12.53 1.56
CA ASN A 209 15.39 13.57 0.57
C ASN A 209 16.45 13.81 -0.51
N TYR A 210 17.68 13.41 -0.28
CA TYR A 210 18.78 13.51 -1.24
C TYR A 210 18.47 12.72 -2.51
N ASP A 211 17.89 11.55 -2.39
CA ASP A 211 17.90 10.58 -3.48
C ASP A 211 16.80 10.81 -4.52
N MET A 212 15.68 11.44 -4.16
CA MET A 212 14.65 11.80 -5.14
C MET A 212 15.16 12.79 -6.17
N LEU A 213 15.86 13.85 -5.73
CA LEU A 213 16.37 14.88 -6.63
C LEU A 213 17.54 14.36 -7.47
N ASN A 214 18.44 13.58 -6.86
CA ASN A 214 19.53 12.95 -7.59
C ASN A 214 19.02 11.96 -8.61
N TYR A 215 18.08 11.07 -8.22
CA TYR A 215 17.44 10.16 -9.16
C TYR A 215 16.86 10.90 -10.38
N ILE A 216 16.18 12.03 -10.17
CA ILE A 216 15.59 12.82 -11.24
C ILE A 216 16.66 13.43 -12.13
N ILE A 217 17.76 13.95 -11.55
CA ILE A 217 18.86 14.54 -12.29
C ILE A 217 19.65 13.49 -13.09
N GLU A 218 19.97 12.35 -12.43
CA GLU A 218 20.78 11.27 -13.03
C GLU A 218 20.05 10.49 -14.13
N ASN A 219 18.72 10.48 -14.09
CA ASN A 219 17.89 9.84 -15.11
C ASN A 219 17.30 10.84 -16.15
N ASP A 220 17.81 12.08 -16.22
CA ASP A 220 17.38 13.12 -17.15
C ASP A 220 15.87 13.43 -17.11
N LEU A 221 15.24 13.30 -15.92
CA LEU A 221 13.80 13.47 -15.73
C LEU A 221 13.38 14.94 -15.41
N VAL A 222 14.30 15.91 -15.46
CA VAL A 222 14.03 17.28 -15.03
C VAL A 222 12.98 17.96 -15.91
N GLU A 223 13.03 17.76 -17.23
CA GLU A 223 12.03 18.32 -18.16
C GLU A 223 10.65 17.70 -17.93
N GLU A 224 10.58 16.38 -17.73
CA GLU A 224 9.32 15.70 -17.42
C GLU A 224 8.75 16.14 -16.06
N LEU A 225 9.61 16.33 -15.05
CA LEU A 225 9.21 16.87 -13.76
C LEU A 225 8.64 18.29 -13.92
N GLN A 226 9.29 19.14 -14.72
CA GLN A 226 8.81 20.49 -14.99
C GLN A 226 7.43 20.47 -15.65
N GLN A 227 7.25 19.63 -16.69
CA GLN A 227 5.96 19.47 -17.36
C GLN A 227 4.88 18.94 -16.39
N PHE A 228 5.25 17.98 -15.54
CA PHE A 228 4.37 17.46 -14.50
C PHE A 228 3.96 18.57 -13.52
N PHE A 229 4.87 19.41 -13.09
CA PHE A 229 4.59 20.55 -12.22
C PHE A 229 3.65 21.55 -12.90
N GLN A 230 3.93 21.95 -14.15
CA GLN A 230 3.10 22.90 -14.91
C GLN A 230 1.67 22.36 -15.10
N THR A 231 1.52 21.09 -15.46
CA THR A 231 0.21 20.44 -15.61
C THR A 231 -0.57 20.43 -14.30
N ASN A 232 0.13 20.43 -13.17
CA ASN A 232 -0.45 20.38 -11.84
C ASN A 232 -0.41 21.73 -11.10
N GLY A 233 -0.30 22.84 -11.84
CA GLY A 233 -0.48 24.20 -11.30
C GLY A 233 0.76 24.82 -10.66
N VAL A 234 1.93 24.20 -10.79
CA VAL A 234 3.22 24.77 -10.36
C VAL A 234 3.97 25.31 -11.60
N ASP A 235 3.67 26.54 -11.96
CA ASP A 235 4.35 27.21 -13.11
C ASP A 235 5.73 27.76 -12.68
N LYS A 236 6.68 26.85 -12.55
CA LYS A 236 8.07 27.15 -12.20
C LYS A 236 9.00 26.47 -13.20
N LYS A 237 9.94 27.24 -13.76
CA LYS A 237 11.01 26.70 -14.60
C LYS A 237 12.09 26.10 -13.72
N LEU A 238 12.56 24.89 -14.07
CA LEU A 238 13.62 24.17 -13.37
C LEU A 238 14.94 24.23 -14.16
N THR A 239 16.05 24.18 -13.44
CA THR A 239 17.39 24.04 -14.03
C THR A 239 18.30 23.28 -13.08
N VAL A 240 19.28 22.56 -13.64
CA VAL A 240 20.33 21.90 -12.89
C VAL A 240 21.57 22.76 -12.88
N GLN A 241 22.20 22.93 -11.74
CA GLN A 241 23.48 23.57 -11.57
C GLN A 241 24.49 22.62 -10.98
N THR A 242 25.73 22.73 -11.42
CA THR A 242 26.84 21.99 -10.83
C THR A 242 27.46 22.88 -9.72
N ASN A 243 27.51 22.34 -8.53
CA ASN A 243 28.11 22.97 -7.36
C ASN A 243 29.65 22.97 -7.46
N PRO A 244 30.36 23.76 -6.68
CA PRO A 244 31.85 23.79 -6.68
C PRO A 244 32.52 22.46 -6.30
N ASP A 245 31.79 21.59 -5.56
CA ASP A 245 32.21 20.24 -5.19
C ASP A 245 31.98 19.20 -6.28
N GLY A 246 31.43 19.61 -7.44
CA GLY A 246 31.08 18.75 -8.56
C GLY A 246 29.69 18.11 -8.44
N GLY A 247 28.99 18.22 -7.31
CA GLY A 247 27.63 17.76 -7.13
C GLY A 247 26.63 18.56 -7.99
N LYS A 248 25.58 17.90 -8.47
CA LYS A 248 24.50 18.54 -9.20
C LYS A 248 23.32 18.82 -8.28
N ALA A 249 22.69 20.00 -8.44
CA ALA A 249 21.52 20.37 -7.66
C ALA A 249 20.45 21.04 -8.53
N LEU A 250 19.18 20.89 -8.13
CA LEU A 250 18.01 21.43 -8.82
C LEU A 250 17.66 22.82 -8.27
N TYR A 251 17.37 23.74 -9.17
CA TYR A 251 17.03 25.13 -8.88
C TYR A 251 15.77 25.57 -9.62
N PHE A 252 15.01 26.46 -9.00
CA PHE A 252 13.99 27.25 -9.69
C PHE A 252 14.63 28.44 -10.39
N VAL A 253 14.22 28.67 -11.63
CA VAL A 253 14.70 29.83 -12.43
C VAL A 253 13.83 31.05 -12.13
N HIS A 254 14.43 32.05 -11.51
CA HIS A 254 13.90 33.38 -11.30
C HIS A 254 14.94 34.40 -11.79
N LYS A 255 14.82 35.72 -11.42
CA LYS A 255 15.89 36.69 -11.60
C LYS A 255 17.21 36.25 -10.95
N GLN A 256 17.08 35.51 -9.84
CA GLN A 256 18.15 34.74 -9.19
C GLN A 256 17.72 33.27 -9.11
N LEU A 257 18.68 32.35 -9.16
CA LEU A 257 18.40 30.95 -8.97
C LEU A 257 18.07 30.66 -7.50
N LEU A 258 16.93 30.00 -7.25
CA LEU A 258 16.52 29.61 -5.93
C LEU A 258 16.66 28.08 -5.80
N PRO A 259 17.41 27.55 -4.80
CA PRO A 259 17.55 26.13 -4.59
C PRO A 259 16.18 25.45 -4.39
N PHE A 260 16.02 24.24 -4.90
CA PHE A 260 14.75 23.47 -4.76
C PHE A 260 14.33 23.28 -3.31
N LYS A 261 15.27 23.30 -2.34
CA LYS A 261 14.95 23.23 -0.90
C LYS A 261 14.03 24.34 -0.39
N THR A 262 13.85 25.42 -1.19
CA THR A 262 12.91 26.52 -0.89
C THR A 262 11.48 26.24 -1.37
N ALA A 263 11.24 25.06 -1.98
CA ALA A 263 9.93 24.69 -2.48
C ALA A 263 8.87 24.65 -1.39
N SER A 264 7.63 24.99 -1.75
CA SER A 264 6.48 24.84 -0.86
C SER A 264 6.22 23.37 -0.53
N SER A 265 5.49 23.11 0.58
CA SER A 265 5.12 21.76 0.96
C SER A 265 4.33 21.03 -0.14
N GLY A 266 3.42 21.74 -0.84
CA GLY A 266 2.69 21.17 -1.97
C GLY A 266 3.60 20.81 -3.16
N THR A 267 4.60 21.64 -3.46
CA THR A 267 5.58 21.34 -4.54
C THR A 267 6.44 20.11 -4.17
N VAL A 268 6.84 19.99 -2.90
CA VAL A 268 7.60 18.80 -2.45
C VAL A 268 6.73 17.55 -2.44
N ALA A 269 5.44 17.66 -2.10
CA ALA A 269 4.51 16.54 -2.21
C ALA A 269 4.29 16.10 -3.67
N LEU A 270 4.22 17.04 -4.62
CA LEU A 270 4.19 16.72 -6.06
C LEU A 270 5.50 16.06 -6.55
N LEU A 271 6.66 16.49 -6.03
CA LEU A 271 7.93 15.81 -6.32
C LEU A 271 7.91 14.36 -5.85
N LEU A 272 7.47 14.13 -4.61
CA LEU A 272 7.34 12.77 -4.04
C LEU A 272 6.40 11.90 -4.89
N LEU A 273 5.25 12.44 -5.27
CA LEU A 273 4.31 11.75 -6.14
C LEU A 273 4.92 11.43 -7.51
N PHE A 274 5.60 12.41 -8.14
CA PHE A 274 6.28 12.21 -9.42
C PHE A 274 7.34 11.11 -9.32
N PHE A 275 8.17 11.16 -8.30
CA PHE A 275 9.20 10.15 -8.06
C PHE A 275 8.59 8.74 -7.99
N TRP A 276 7.58 8.54 -7.14
CA TRP A 276 6.93 7.24 -7.00
C TRP A 276 6.15 6.84 -8.25
N TYR A 277 5.54 7.80 -8.95
CA TYR A 277 4.88 7.55 -10.24
C TYR A 277 5.85 6.99 -11.29
N LYS A 278 7.11 7.49 -11.32
CA LYS A 278 8.14 6.94 -12.24
C LYS A 278 8.56 5.52 -11.87
N GLN A 279 8.41 5.11 -10.62
CA GLN A 279 8.74 3.77 -10.13
C GLN A 279 7.56 2.78 -10.23
N CYS A 280 6.32 3.25 -10.45
CA CYS A 280 5.11 2.44 -10.29
C CYS A 280 4.99 1.25 -11.24
N LYS A 281 5.75 1.20 -12.34
CA LYS A 281 5.77 0.07 -13.28
C LYS A 281 6.20 -1.25 -12.63
N ASN A 282 6.98 -1.18 -11.55
CA ASN A 282 7.50 -2.33 -10.85
C ASN A 282 6.69 -2.66 -9.58
N MET A 283 5.65 -1.89 -9.28
CA MET A 283 4.87 -2.06 -8.05
C MET A 283 3.65 -2.94 -8.26
N SER A 284 3.29 -3.67 -7.22
CA SER A 284 2.11 -4.56 -7.17
C SER A 284 0.93 -3.93 -6.45
N LEU A 285 1.18 -3.28 -5.33
CA LEU A 285 0.22 -2.56 -4.48
C LEU A 285 0.86 -1.28 -3.98
N ILE A 286 0.13 -0.17 -4.09
CA ILE A 286 0.56 1.15 -3.60
C ILE A 286 -0.48 1.66 -2.61
N ILE A 287 -0.04 2.02 -1.41
CA ILE A 287 -0.87 2.71 -0.42
C ILE A 287 -0.30 4.11 -0.24
N ILE A 288 -1.11 5.13 -0.50
CA ILE A 288 -0.73 6.54 -0.30
C ILE A 288 -1.56 7.11 0.85
N ASP A 289 -0.88 7.36 1.96
CA ASP A 289 -1.54 7.83 3.18
C ASP A 289 -1.67 9.36 3.16
N GLU A 290 -2.89 9.85 3.49
CA GLU A 290 -3.26 11.27 3.46
C GLU A 290 -2.78 11.97 2.17
N PHE A 291 -3.05 11.31 1.02
CA PHE A 291 -2.47 11.67 -0.27
C PHE A 291 -2.72 13.13 -0.68
N ASP A 292 -3.83 13.69 -0.21
CA ASP A 292 -4.31 15.03 -0.57
C ASP A 292 -4.09 16.09 0.52
N ALA A 293 -3.36 15.78 1.60
CA ALA A 293 -3.13 16.70 2.71
C ALA A 293 -2.44 18.01 2.31
N PHE A 294 -1.74 18.04 1.18
CA PHE A 294 -0.98 19.20 0.69
C PHE A 294 -1.48 19.74 -0.65
N TYR A 295 -2.63 19.26 -1.15
CA TYR A 295 -3.17 19.64 -2.45
C TYR A 295 -4.54 20.32 -2.34
N HIS A 296 -4.79 21.28 -3.22
CA HIS A 296 -6.15 21.72 -3.47
C HIS A 296 -6.97 20.57 -4.07
N TYR A 297 -8.28 20.56 -3.82
CA TYR A 297 -9.17 19.47 -4.24
C TYR A 297 -9.13 19.18 -5.75
N GLU A 298 -9.00 20.23 -6.60
CA GLU A 298 -8.87 20.07 -8.05
C GLU A 298 -7.61 19.31 -8.47
N LEU A 299 -6.51 19.56 -7.76
CA LEU A 299 -5.25 18.85 -7.98
C LEU A 299 -5.35 17.41 -7.47
N ALA A 300 -5.95 17.20 -6.31
CA ALA A 300 -6.20 15.86 -5.78
C ALA A 300 -7.05 15.02 -6.74
N GLU A 301 -8.11 15.59 -7.35
CA GLU A 301 -8.90 14.92 -8.38
C GLU A 301 -8.08 14.53 -9.60
N LYS A 302 -7.23 15.43 -10.11
CA LYS A 302 -6.32 15.14 -11.25
C LYS A 302 -5.36 13.99 -10.93
N ILE A 303 -4.81 13.98 -9.71
CA ILE A 303 -3.90 12.93 -9.24
C ILE A 303 -4.61 11.58 -9.20
N VAL A 304 -5.81 11.51 -8.62
CA VAL A 304 -6.60 10.25 -8.58
C VAL A 304 -6.87 9.75 -9.99
N LYS A 305 -7.28 10.61 -10.92
CA LYS A 305 -7.50 10.24 -12.32
C LYS A 305 -6.21 9.75 -13.00
N LEU A 306 -5.07 10.40 -12.75
CA LEU A 306 -3.77 9.96 -13.24
C LEU A 306 -3.44 8.54 -12.75
N LEU A 307 -3.63 8.27 -11.45
CA LEU A 307 -3.38 6.96 -10.86
C LEU A 307 -4.29 5.88 -11.44
N ILE A 308 -5.58 6.19 -11.63
CA ILE A 308 -6.54 5.26 -12.24
C ILE A 308 -6.13 4.91 -13.67
N GLU A 309 -5.70 5.90 -14.46
CA GLU A 309 -5.46 5.75 -15.89
C GLU A 309 -4.08 5.21 -16.24
N LYS A 310 -3.07 5.55 -15.46
CA LYS A 310 -1.67 5.34 -15.84
C LYS A 310 -0.93 4.34 -14.95
N VAL A 311 -1.47 4.00 -13.77
CA VAL A 311 -0.83 3.06 -12.85
C VAL A 311 -1.54 1.71 -12.93
N ASP A 312 -0.77 0.66 -13.22
CA ASP A 312 -1.31 -0.71 -13.35
C ASP A 312 -1.38 -1.44 -12.01
N ALA A 313 -0.57 -1.04 -11.04
CA ALA A 313 -0.63 -1.54 -9.67
C ALA A 313 -2.00 -1.28 -9.02
N GLN A 314 -2.35 -2.08 -8.02
CA GLN A 314 -3.48 -1.80 -7.14
C GLN A 314 -3.14 -0.58 -6.28
N VAL A 315 -4.06 0.41 -6.18
CA VAL A 315 -3.83 1.66 -5.45
C VAL A 315 -4.89 1.85 -4.39
N ILE A 316 -4.45 2.07 -3.17
CA ILE A 316 -5.29 2.42 -2.02
C ILE A 316 -4.87 3.81 -1.55
N LEU A 317 -5.79 4.74 -1.52
CA LEU A 317 -5.58 6.09 -1.03
C LEU A 317 -6.30 6.26 0.31
N THR A 318 -5.74 7.02 1.22
CA THR A 318 -6.49 7.52 2.38
C THR A 318 -6.70 9.02 2.25
N SER A 319 -7.88 9.51 2.61
CA SER A 319 -8.24 10.92 2.49
C SER A 319 -9.23 11.37 3.55
N HIS A 320 -9.24 12.67 3.80
CA HIS A 320 -10.28 13.39 4.54
C HIS A 320 -11.11 14.31 3.63
N ASN A 321 -10.74 14.48 2.38
CA ASN A 321 -11.34 15.44 1.46
C ASN A 321 -12.62 14.88 0.83
N THR A 322 -13.75 15.33 1.30
CA THR A 322 -15.08 14.89 0.82
C THR A 322 -15.39 15.33 -0.62
N ASN A 323 -14.72 16.36 -1.15
CA ASN A 323 -14.92 16.81 -2.53
C ASN A 323 -14.52 15.74 -3.57
N LEU A 324 -13.72 14.74 -3.18
CA LEU A 324 -13.38 13.60 -4.05
C LEU A 324 -14.46 12.51 -4.08
N LEU A 325 -15.52 12.62 -3.24
CA LEU A 325 -16.63 11.68 -3.19
C LEU A 325 -17.60 11.92 -4.35
N THR A 326 -17.20 11.51 -5.53
CA THR A 326 -18.01 11.68 -6.74
C THR A 326 -17.92 10.48 -7.67
N ASN A 327 -19.06 10.09 -8.23
CA ASN A 327 -19.16 9.03 -9.23
C ASN A 327 -18.42 9.33 -10.54
N ARG A 328 -18.03 10.60 -10.77
CA ARG A 328 -17.18 10.99 -11.91
C ARG A 328 -15.72 10.53 -11.79
N ILE A 329 -15.27 10.24 -10.57
CA ILE A 329 -13.90 9.79 -10.29
C ILE A 329 -13.91 8.27 -10.13
N MET A 330 -14.69 7.76 -9.19
CA MET A 330 -14.78 6.33 -8.90
C MET A 330 -16.23 5.94 -8.58
N ARG A 331 -16.52 4.66 -8.66
CA ARG A 331 -17.83 4.08 -8.34
C ARG A 331 -17.96 3.85 -6.82
N PRO A 332 -19.19 3.75 -6.29
CA PRO A 332 -19.45 3.68 -4.85
C PRO A 332 -18.78 2.49 -4.11
N ASP A 333 -18.56 1.37 -4.80
CA ASP A 333 -17.88 0.19 -4.25
C ASP A 333 -16.35 0.35 -4.14
N CYS A 334 -15.79 1.41 -4.74
CA CYS A 334 -14.38 1.79 -4.64
C CYS A 334 -14.11 2.81 -3.52
N TYR A 335 -15.14 3.39 -2.92
CA TYR A 335 -15.03 4.25 -1.74
C TYR A 335 -15.33 3.45 -0.48
N PHE A 336 -14.47 3.56 0.51
CA PHE A 336 -14.60 2.87 1.79
C PHE A 336 -14.69 3.86 2.94
N ILE A 337 -15.42 3.51 3.97
CA ILE A 337 -15.46 4.25 5.23
C ILE A 337 -14.82 3.43 6.34
N LEU A 338 -13.82 3.99 6.99
CA LEU A 338 -13.16 3.42 8.16
C LEU A 338 -13.65 4.14 9.42
N THR A 339 -14.35 3.42 10.25
CA THR A 339 -14.74 3.81 11.59
C THR A 339 -13.92 3.03 12.62
N LYS A 340 -14.09 3.29 13.91
CA LYS A 340 -13.35 2.61 14.99
C LYS A 340 -13.43 1.06 14.91
N ASN A 341 -14.54 0.51 14.41
CA ASN A 341 -14.82 -0.93 14.45
C ASN A 341 -15.20 -1.53 13.09
N ARG A 342 -15.19 -0.74 12.02
CA ARG A 342 -15.68 -1.20 10.73
C ARG A 342 -14.97 -0.49 9.58
N LEU A 343 -14.61 -1.28 8.56
CA LEU A 343 -14.21 -0.78 7.25
C LEU A 343 -15.13 -1.42 6.21
N CYS A 344 -15.89 -0.62 5.47
CA CYS A 344 -16.77 -1.15 4.44
C CYS A 344 -16.92 -0.17 3.27
N SER A 345 -17.26 -0.69 2.10
CA SER A 345 -17.55 0.14 0.94
C SER A 345 -18.84 0.97 1.13
N PHE A 346 -18.93 2.11 0.46
CA PHE A 346 -20.15 2.94 0.48
C PHE A 346 -21.36 2.16 -0.06
N SER A 347 -21.14 1.27 -1.03
CA SER A 347 -22.19 0.41 -1.56
C SER A 347 -22.76 -0.59 -0.55
N LYS A 348 -22.00 -0.92 0.52
CA LYS A 348 -22.45 -1.75 1.65
C LYS A 348 -22.89 -0.95 2.87
N ALA A 349 -22.46 0.30 2.97
CA ALA A 349 -22.74 1.14 4.12
C ALA A 349 -24.17 1.71 4.13
N THR A 350 -24.89 1.62 3.04
CA THR A 350 -26.28 2.04 2.90
C THR A 350 -27.15 0.95 2.28
N GLN A 351 -28.44 0.93 2.59
CA GLN A 351 -29.43 0.08 1.92
C GLN A 351 -29.94 0.72 0.62
N ARG A 352 -29.60 1.98 0.38
CA ARG A 352 -29.98 2.69 -0.83
C ARG A 352 -29.23 2.16 -2.04
N GLU A 353 -29.93 1.91 -3.14
CA GLU A 353 -29.29 1.69 -4.44
C GLU A 353 -28.59 2.97 -4.89
N LEU A 354 -27.26 2.96 -4.90
CA LEU A 354 -26.47 4.10 -5.35
C LEU A 354 -26.38 4.09 -6.88
N ARG A 355 -26.67 5.25 -7.51
CA ARG A 355 -26.67 5.46 -8.96
C ARG A 355 -25.66 6.55 -9.33
N GLU A 356 -25.23 6.59 -10.59
CA GLU A 356 -24.25 7.56 -11.09
C GLU A 356 -24.60 9.02 -10.75
N GLY A 357 -25.89 9.40 -10.84
CA GLY A 357 -26.37 10.75 -10.54
C GLY A 357 -26.41 11.13 -9.06
N HIS A 358 -26.14 10.19 -8.12
CA HIS A 358 -26.16 10.51 -6.70
C HIS A 358 -24.93 11.31 -6.30
N ASN A 359 -25.15 12.34 -5.48
CA ASN A 359 -24.07 13.11 -4.86
C ASN A 359 -23.57 12.36 -3.61
N LEU A 360 -22.47 11.65 -3.75
CA LEU A 360 -21.88 10.83 -2.67
C LEU A 360 -21.41 11.69 -1.50
N GLU A 361 -20.89 12.89 -1.78
CA GLU A 361 -20.46 13.82 -0.73
C GLU A 361 -21.62 14.24 0.17
N LYS A 362 -22.76 14.64 -0.42
CA LYS A 362 -23.95 15.01 0.38
C LYS A 362 -24.46 13.84 1.20
N LEU A 363 -24.46 12.64 0.66
CA LEU A 363 -24.85 11.42 1.40
C LEU A 363 -23.88 11.13 2.53
N TYR A 364 -22.59 11.31 2.33
CA TYR A 364 -21.58 11.14 3.37
C TYR A 364 -21.77 12.16 4.51
N VAL A 365 -21.88 13.44 4.18
CA VAL A 365 -22.05 14.53 5.15
C VAL A 365 -23.37 14.42 5.92
N SER A 366 -24.42 13.86 5.30
CA SER A 366 -25.70 13.60 5.98
C SER A 366 -25.70 12.37 6.90
N GLY A 367 -24.57 11.63 7.00
CA GLY A 367 -24.47 10.44 7.84
C GLY A 367 -25.08 9.16 7.24
N GLU A 368 -25.44 9.15 5.94
CA GLU A 368 -26.05 7.99 5.25
C GLU A 368 -25.20 6.72 5.40
N PHE A 369 -23.89 6.84 5.47
CA PHE A 369 -22.96 5.72 5.52
C PHE A 369 -22.59 5.29 6.95
N GLY A 370 -23.24 5.86 7.96
CA GLY A 370 -23.15 5.40 9.37
C GLY A 370 -21.84 5.80 10.06
N GLU A 371 -21.58 7.09 10.14
CA GLU A 371 -20.56 7.65 11.06
C GLU A 371 -21.05 7.78 12.51
#